data_4f0e0f4b13106ac7b53432a62e5e00e8
#
_entry.id   4f0e0f4b13106ac7b53432a62e5e00e8
#
_cell.length_a   1.000
_cell.length_b   1.000
_cell.length_c   1.000
_cell.angle_alpha   90.00
_cell.angle_beta   90.00
_cell.angle_gamma   90.00
#
_symmetry.space_group_name_H-M   'P 1'
#
loop_
_entity.id
_entity.type
_entity.pdbx_description
1 polymer ?
#
loop_
_entity_poly.entity_id
_entity_poly.type
_entity_poly.pdbx_seq_one_letter_code
_entity_poly.pdbx_strand_id
1 'polypeptide(L)'
;VNTARGELIETDALVWALNEGIIAGAGLDVLEGERYMKNEMKNLANDIVEPMEDAQGMKIIAENEALIHHPRVIVTPHVAFFSKEAKEEILKTTVENIAGFSKGAATNLVQIS
;
A
#
# COMPACT_ATOMS: atom_id res chain seq x y z
N VAL A 1 -6.63 7.43 -8.51
CA VAL A 1 -6.30 7.43 -7.08
C VAL A 1 -6.34 6.00 -6.56
N ASN A 2 -5.32 5.58 -5.81
CA ASN A 2 -5.25 4.27 -5.16
C ASN A 2 -5.02 4.43 -3.65
N THR A 3 -6.03 4.06 -2.87
CA THR A 3 -5.98 4.01 -1.39
C THR A 3 -6.26 2.61 -0.87
N ALA A 4 -6.21 1.59 -1.72
CA ALA A 4 -6.58 0.21 -1.39
C ALA A 4 -5.34 -0.66 -1.18
N ARG A 5 -4.69 -1.10 -2.26
CA ARG A 5 -3.46 -1.91 -2.21
C ARG A 5 -2.56 -1.55 -3.39
N GLY A 6 -1.24 -1.54 -3.15
CA GLY A 6 -0.24 -1.22 -4.17
C GLY A 6 -0.32 -2.15 -5.37
N GLU A 7 -0.46 -3.43 -5.12
CA GLU A 7 -0.51 -4.51 -6.12
C GLU A 7 -1.71 -4.46 -7.08
N LEU A 8 -2.63 -3.51 -6.91
CA LEU A 8 -3.72 -3.26 -7.87
C LEU A 8 -3.27 -2.47 -9.10
N ILE A 9 -2.09 -1.89 -9.06
CA ILE A 9 -1.51 -1.10 -10.15
C ILE A 9 -0.07 -1.57 -10.35
N GLU A 10 0.25 -2.02 -11.54
CA GLU A 10 1.64 -2.30 -11.93
C GLU A 10 2.41 -0.97 -12.00
N THR A 11 3.49 -0.87 -11.25
CA THR A 11 4.24 0.38 -11.08
C THR A 11 4.85 0.86 -12.39
N ASP A 12 5.42 -0.04 -13.20
CA ASP A 12 6.02 0.29 -14.50
C ASP A 12 4.97 0.79 -15.50
N ALA A 13 3.79 0.18 -15.54
CA ALA A 13 2.68 0.63 -16.37
C ALA A 13 2.20 2.03 -15.97
N LEU A 14 2.17 2.34 -14.68
CA LEU A 14 1.80 3.64 -14.16
C LEU A 14 2.83 4.71 -14.55
N VAL A 15 4.11 4.42 -14.35
CA VAL A 15 5.23 5.31 -14.75
C VAL A 15 5.17 5.59 -16.26
N TRP A 16 4.99 4.56 -17.05
CA TRP A 16 4.84 4.70 -18.51
C TRP A 16 3.66 5.59 -18.88
N ALA A 17 2.46 5.33 -18.31
CA ALA A 17 1.25 6.09 -18.62
C ALA A 17 1.36 7.58 -18.23
N LEU A 18 2.07 7.88 -17.14
CA LEU A 18 2.38 9.25 -16.74
C LEU A 18 3.33 9.92 -17.75
N ASN A 19 4.40 9.24 -18.15
CA ASN A 19 5.40 9.78 -19.06
C ASN A 19 4.80 10.07 -20.45
N GLU A 20 3.99 9.15 -20.98
CA GLU A 20 3.29 9.30 -22.26
C GLU A 20 2.10 10.28 -22.19
N GLY A 21 1.75 10.78 -21.00
CA GLY A 21 0.63 11.70 -20.82
C GLY A 21 -0.74 11.05 -21.02
N ILE A 22 -0.83 9.71 -20.94
CA ILE A 22 -2.09 8.96 -21.03
C ILE A 22 -2.97 9.29 -19.84
N ILE A 23 -2.35 9.47 -18.65
CA ILE A 23 -3.02 9.98 -17.45
C ILE A 23 -2.40 11.31 -17.04
N ALA A 24 -3.24 12.19 -16.51
CA ALA A 24 -2.83 13.53 -16.11
C ALA A 24 -1.98 13.55 -14.82
N GLY A 25 -2.21 12.60 -13.91
CA GLY A 25 -1.52 12.48 -12.65
C GLY A 25 -2.06 11.32 -11.82
N ALA A 26 -1.46 11.05 -10.66
CA ALA A 26 -1.87 10.00 -9.74
C ALA A 26 -1.85 10.46 -8.28
N GLY A 27 -2.76 9.90 -7.46
CA GLY A 27 -2.74 9.98 -6.01
C GLY A 27 -2.62 8.58 -5.43
N LEU A 28 -1.57 8.31 -4.67
CA LEU A 28 -1.19 6.98 -4.21
C LEU A 28 -0.98 7.02 -2.69
N ASP A 29 -1.83 6.31 -1.95
CA ASP A 29 -1.64 6.10 -0.51
C ASP A 29 -0.89 4.79 -0.25
N VAL A 30 -0.78 3.95 -1.27
CA VAL A 30 -0.14 2.63 -1.27
C VAL A 30 0.69 2.46 -2.53
N LEU A 31 1.82 1.77 -2.42
CA LEU A 31 2.73 1.47 -3.52
C LEU A 31 2.91 -0.05 -3.66
N GLU A 32 3.14 -0.51 -4.88
CA GLU A 32 3.50 -1.90 -5.12
C GLU A 32 4.79 -2.24 -4.36
N GLY A 33 4.83 -3.42 -3.75
CA GLY A 33 6.03 -3.89 -3.08
C GLY A 33 6.42 -3.14 -1.80
N GLU A 34 5.49 -2.51 -1.08
CA GLU A 34 5.75 -1.85 0.21
C GLU A 34 6.56 -2.72 1.19
N ARG A 35 6.43 -4.04 1.10
CA ARG A 35 7.21 -4.99 1.91
C ARG A 35 8.72 -4.90 1.66
N TYR A 36 9.13 -4.65 0.41
CA TYR A 36 10.55 -4.48 0.05
C TYR A 36 11.11 -3.21 0.67
N MET A 37 10.38 -2.11 0.58
CA MET A 37 10.76 -0.83 1.18
C MET A 37 10.88 -0.93 2.71
N LYS A 38 9.93 -1.61 3.37
CA LYS A 38 9.97 -1.82 4.82
C LYS A 38 11.15 -2.68 5.26
N ASN A 39 11.50 -3.71 4.50
CA ASN A 39 12.65 -4.58 4.78
C ASN A 39 13.95 -3.81 4.60
N GLU A 40 14.09 -3.03 3.54
CA GLU A 40 15.27 -2.19 3.32
C GLU A 40 15.48 -1.16 4.44
N MET A 41 14.43 -0.45 4.84
CA MET A 41 14.48 0.47 5.99
C MET A 41 14.87 -0.24 7.30
N LYS A 42 14.35 -1.45 7.53
CA LYS A 42 14.68 -2.25 8.71
C LYS A 42 16.14 -2.73 8.68
N ASN A 43 16.63 -3.14 7.54
CA ASN A 43 18.02 -3.56 7.35
C ASN A 43 18.98 -2.39 7.58
N LEU A 44 18.69 -1.22 7.02
CA LEU A 44 19.44 0.01 7.26
C LEU A 44 19.45 0.40 8.74
N ALA A 45 18.32 0.30 9.44
CA ALA A 45 18.22 0.63 10.86
C ALA A 45 19.00 -0.33 11.78
N ASN A 46 19.32 -1.54 11.30
CA ASN A 46 20.06 -2.55 12.05
C ASN A 46 21.50 -2.75 11.56
N ASP A 47 22.01 -1.87 10.67
CA ASP A 47 23.32 -2.02 10.00
C ASP A 47 23.50 -3.38 9.29
N ILE A 48 22.40 -4.00 8.88
CA ILE A 48 22.42 -5.26 8.14
C ILE A 48 22.48 -4.92 6.64
N VAL A 49 23.62 -5.13 6.02
CA VAL A 49 23.78 -5.05 4.56
C VAL A 49 23.56 -6.43 3.98
N GLU A 50 22.30 -6.86 3.89
CA GLU A 50 21.97 -8.02 3.06
C GLU A 50 21.81 -7.57 1.61
N PRO A 51 22.52 -8.18 0.65
CA PRO A 51 22.30 -7.90 -0.76
C PRO A 51 20.83 -8.23 -1.10
N MET A 52 20.13 -7.30 -1.71
CA MET A 52 18.83 -7.59 -2.26
C MET A 52 19.04 -8.49 -3.48
N GLU A 53 18.90 -9.80 -3.30
CA GLU A 53 19.09 -10.81 -4.36
C GLU A 53 17.95 -10.81 -5.39
N ASP A 54 16.85 -10.11 -5.08
CA ASP A 54 15.67 -10.05 -5.93
C ASP A 54 15.72 -8.82 -6.87
N ALA A 55 16.15 -9.07 -8.11
CA ALA A 55 16.21 -8.05 -9.16
C ALA A 55 14.84 -7.38 -9.43
N GLN A 56 13.73 -8.11 -9.24
CA GLN A 56 12.38 -7.57 -9.39
C GLN A 56 12.06 -6.58 -8.27
N GLY A 57 12.43 -6.89 -7.04
CA GLY A 57 12.27 -5.98 -5.91
C GLY A 57 13.06 -4.69 -6.08
N MET A 58 14.31 -4.77 -6.57
CA MET A 58 15.12 -3.58 -6.88
C MET A 58 14.49 -2.71 -7.96
N LYS A 59 13.94 -3.33 -9.01
CA LYS A 59 13.22 -2.61 -10.07
C LYS A 59 12.03 -1.86 -9.49
N ILE A 60 11.18 -2.52 -8.71
CA ILE A 60 9.98 -1.91 -8.07
C ILE A 60 10.38 -0.74 -7.17
N ILE A 61 11.44 -0.86 -6.39
CA ILE A 61 11.94 0.24 -5.54
C ILE A 61 12.36 1.44 -6.38
N ALA A 62 13.12 1.22 -7.45
CA ALA A 62 13.56 2.31 -8.32
C ALA A 62 12.38 3.00 -9.02
N GLU A 63 11.37 2.26 -9.42
CA GLU A 63 10.15 2.78 -10.03
C GLU A 63 9.28 3.54 -9.01
N ASN A 64 9.18 3.05 -7.78
CA ASN A 64 8.52 3.76 -6.68
C ASN A 64 9.21 5.10 -6.36
N GLU A 65 10.54 5.13 -6.35
CA GLU A 65 11.31 6.38 -6.22
C GLU A 65 10.98 7.36 -7.34
N ALA A 66 10.87 6.88 -8.58
CA ALA A 66 10.45 7.71 -9.70
C ALA A 66 9.02 8.28 -9.52
N LEU A 67 8.08 7.49 -8.98
CA LEU A 67 6.72 7.95 -8.67
C LEU A 67 6.69 8.98 -7.55
N ILE A 68 7.44 8.75 -6.47
CA ILE A 68 7.51 9.65 -5.30
C ILE A 68 8.00 11.04 -5.71
N HIS A 69 8.94 11.10 -6.65
CA HIS A 69 9.51 12.37 -7.14
C HIS A 69 8.83 12.94 -8.39
N HIS A 70 7.82 12.24 -8.92
CA HIS A 70 7.14 12.66 -10.15
C HIS A 70 6.25 13.89 -9.91
N PRO A 71 6.37 14.99 -10.70
CA PRO A 71 5.69 16.27 -10.44
C PRO A 71 4.15 16.21 -10.54
N ARG A 72 3.60 15.14 -11.11
CA ARG A 72 2.16 14.92 -11.26
C ARG A 72 1.64 13.78 -10.38
N VAL A 73 2.43 13.36 -9.38
CA VAL A 73 2.05 12.30 -8.43
C VAL A 73 2.06 12.84 -7.01
N ILE A 74 1.06 12.48 -6.24
CA ILE A 74 0.99 12.72 -4.81
C ILE A 74 1.03 11.36 -4.13
N VAL A 75 2.03 11.14 -3.27
CA VAL A 75 2.17 9.94 -2.46
C VAL A 75 1.92 10.30 -1.00
N THR A 76 1.10 9.49 -0.31
CA THR A 76 0.89 9.58 1.14
C THR A 76 1.28 8.26 1.80
N PRO A 77 1.73 8.27 3.07
CA PRO A 77 2.38 7.11 3.69
C PRO A 77 1.37 6.11 4.29
N HIS A 78 0.47 5.60 3.46
CA HIS A 78 -0.56 4.61 3.83
C HIS A 78 -1.41 5.07 5.02
N VAL A 79 -1.96 6.28 4.93
CA VAL A 79 -2.71 6.95 6.00
C VAL A 79 -4.13 7.34 5.62
N ALA A 80 -4.64 6.89 4.47
CA ALA A 80 -5.98 7.22 4.00
C ALA A 80 -7.08 6.78 4.99
N PHE A 81 -6.83 5.74 5.78
CA PHE A 81 -7.73 5.28 6.85
C PHE A 81 -7.66 6.16 8.12
N PHE A 82 -6.75 7.12 8.21
CA PHE A 82 -6.45 7.84 9.46
C PHE A 82 -7.32 9.08 9.66
N SER A 83 -8.57 9.06 9.18
CA SER A 83 -9.58 10.05 9.57
C SER A 83 -10.27 9.62 10.87
N LYS A 84 -10.92 10.58 11.55
CA LYS A 84 -11.69 10.29 12.77
C LYS A 84 -12.83 9.31 12.46
N GLU A 85 -13.57 9.59 11.40
CA GLU A 85 -14.74 8.82 10.96
C GLU A 85 -14.34 7.40 10.55
N ALA A 86 -13.27 7.24 9.78
CA ALA A 86 -12.79 5.93 9.37
C ALA A 86 -12.33 5.08 10.57
N LYS A 87 -11.62 5.69 11.54
CA LYS A 87 -11.20 4.99 12.77
C LYS A 87 -12.40 4.57 13.63
N GLU A 88 -13.38 5.44 13.79
CA GLU A 88 -14.61 5.14 14.55
C GLU A 88 -15.35 3.96 13.91
N GLU A 89 -15.48 3.93 12.59
CA GLU A 89 -16.16 2.83 11.88
C GLU A 89 -15.38 1.51 11.95
N ILE A 90 -14.04 1.56 11.82
CA ILE A 90 -13.18 0.37 12.00
C ILE A 90 -13.35 -0.20 13.41
N LEU A 91 -13.29 0.64 14.45
CA LEU A 91 -13.44 0.19 15.83
C LEU A 91 -14.83 -0.40 16.10
N LYS A 92 -15.88 0.26 15.64
CA LYS A 92 -17.26 -0.20 15.77
C LYS A 92 -17.45 -1.56 15.11
N THR A 93 -17.06 -1.70 13.85
CA THR A 93 -17.16 -2.97 13.11
C THR A 93 -16.35 -4.08 13.79
N THR A 94 -15.16 -3.77 14.31
CA THR A 94 -14.33 -4.73 15.05
C THR A 94 -15.04 -5.24 16.30
N VAL A 95 -15.62 -4.34 17.11
CA VAL A 95 -16.37 -4.70 18.32
C VAL A 95 -17.60 -5.53 17.98
N GLU A 96 -18.35 -5.14 16.94
CA GLU A 96 -19.54 -5.87 16.47
C GLU A 96 -19.16 -7.30 16.01
N ASN A 97 -18.06 -7.46 15.26
CA ASN A 97 -17.56 -8.76 14.82
C ASN A 97 -17.18 -9.66 16.01
N ILE A 98 -16.47 -9.12 17.00
CA ILE A 98 -16.10 -9.87 18.22
C ILE A 98 -17.35 -10.28 18.99
N ALA A 99 -18.29 -9.36 19.19
CA ALA A 99 -19.54 -9.63 19.89
C ALA A 99 -20.42 -10.67 19.15
N GLY A 100 -20.48 -10.59 17.83
CA GLY A 100 -21.19 -11.57 17.00
C GLY A 100 -20.55 -12.96 17.08
N PHE A 101 -19.23 -13.02 16.95
CA PHE A 101 -18.48 -14.28 17.07
C PHE A 101 -18.68 -14.96 18.42
N SER A 102 -18.61 -14.21 19.53
CA SER A 102 -18.79 -14.72 20.89
C SER A 102 -20.19 -15.29 21.15
N LYS A 103 -21.20 -14.84 20.39
CA LYS A 103 -22.59 -15.30 20.46
C LYS A 103 -22.93 -16.40 19.44
N GLY A 104 -21.96 -16.87 18.67
CA GLY A 104 -22.18 -17.84 17.60
C GLY A 104 -22.89 -17.28 16.36
N ALA A 105 -22.98 -15.94 16.24
CA ALA A 105 -23.61 -15.21 15.15
C ALA A 105 -22.57 -14.34 14.42
N ALA A 106 -21.51 -14.98 13.90
CA ALA A 106 -20.43 -14.30 13.22
C ALA A 106 -20.93 -13.56 11.96
N THR A 107 -20.52 -12.30 11.82
CA THR A 107 -20.82 -11.44 10.66
C THR A 107 -19.54 -11.08 9.92
N ASN A 108 -19.64 -10.54 8.71
CA ASN A 108 -18.51 -10.11 7.87
C ASN A 108 -17.46 -11.22 7.64
N LEU A 109 -17.90 -12.46 7.49
CA LEU A 109 -17.03 -13.59 7.23
C LEU A 109 -16.37 -13.47 5.87
N VAL A 110 -15.04 -13.71 5.82
CA VAL A 110 -14.32 -13.85 4.56
C VAL A 110 -14.70 -15.20 3.94
N GLN A 111 -15.26 -15.18 2.75
CA GLN A 111 -15.51 -16.39 1.99
C GLN A 111 -14.19 -16.83 1.35
N ILE A 112 -13.69 -18.00 1.78
CA ILE A 112 -12.53 -18.63 1.16
C ILE A 112 -13.09 -19.46 0.00
N SER A 113 -12.81 -19.02 -1.22
CA SER A 113 -13.11 -19.77 -2.45
C SER A 113 -11.99 -20.77 -2.73
#